data_9beff82eac468fd85ffc7a7c1392ff2a
#
_entry.id   9beff82eac468fd85ffc7a7c1392ff2a
#
_cell.length_a   1.000
_cell.length_b   1.000
_cell.length_c   1.000
_cell.angle_alpha   90.00
_cell.angle_beta   90.00
_cell.angle_gamma   90.00
#
_symmetry.space_group_name_H-M   'P 1'
#
loop_
_entity.id
_entity.type
_entity.pdbx_description
1 polymer ?
#
loop_
_entity_poly.entity_id
_entity_poly.type
_entity_poly.pdbx_seq_one_letter_code
_entity_poly.pdbx_strand_id
1 'polypeptide(L)'
;LVDERGDLWLALAPLWLDREPSERDYAHMIEVIEQHKMSLKELEWMLRLELAPVMSRHQLSVASEWRKFDDYKLMKQLVNHNLKLKGWRRKSWALFSGLTTMMVRHRWTELMQRLMVARGEV
;
A
#
# COMPACT_ATOMS: atom_id res chain seq x y z
N LEU A 1 -11.77 -7.01 9.05
CA LEU A 1 -10.85 -6.06 8.42
C LEU A 1 -9.92 -6.76 7.44
N VAL A 2 -9.33 -7.87 7.85
CA VAL A 2 -8.44 -8.65 6.98
C VAL A 2 -9.18 -9.19 5.78
N ASP A 3 -10.36 -9.74 5.99
CA ASP A 3 -11.18 -10.28 4.93
C ASP A 3 -11.65 -9.20 3.96
N GLU A 4 -11.73 -7.96 4.44
CA GLU A 4 -12.21 -6.85 3.62
C GLU A 4 -11.10 -6.19 2.84
N ARG A 5 -9.87 -6.16 3.36
CA ARG A 5 -8.78 -5.37 2.77
C ARG A 5 -7.56 -6.17 2.33
N GLY A 6 -7.53 -7.46 2.60
CA GLY A 6 -6.36 -8.27 2.24
C GLY A 6 -6.02 -8.20 0.76
N ASP A 7 -7.02 -8.27 -0.10
CA ASP A 7 -6.82 -8.18 -1.54
C ASP A 7 -6.29 -6.81 -1.97
N LEU A 8 -6.76 -5.74 -1.31
CA LEU A 8 -6.29 -4.38 -1.60
C LEU A 8 -4.83 -4.23 -1.19
N TRP A 9 -4.45 -4.72 -0.02
CA TRP A 9 -3.06 -4.68 0.41
C TRP A 9 -2.14 -5.39 -0.59
N LEU A 10 -2.54 -6.58 -1.03
CA LEU A 10 -1.72 -7.33 -1.99
C LEU A 10 -1.70 -6.67 -3.36
N ALA A 11 -2.78 -6.06 -3.78
CA ALA A 11 -2.84 -5.35 -5.05
C ALA A 11 -1.90 -4.15 -5.08
N LEU A 12 -1.74 -3.45 -3.95
CA LEU A 12 -0.90 -2.26 -3.86
C LEU A 12 0.56 -2.57 -3.50
N ALA A 13 0.84 -3.77 -3.02
CA ALA A 13 2.21 -4.15 -2.64
C ALA A 13 3.23 -3.95 -3.76
N PRO A 14 2.90 -4.14 -5.06
CA PRO A 14 3.87 -3.90 -6.13
C PRO A 14 4.43 -2.47 -6.20
N LEU A 15 3.82 -1.51 -5.51
CA LEU A 15 4.40 -0.17 -5.42
C LEU A 15 5.79 -0.18 -4.79
N TRP A 16 6.10 -1.20 -3.98
CA TRP A 16 7.40 -1.34 -3.31
C TRP A 16 8.37 -2.27 -4.01
N LEU A 17 8.01 -2.82 -5.18
CA LEU A 17 8.95 -3.64 -5.95
C LEU A 17 10.08 -2.77 -6.49
N ASP A 18 11.26 -3.37 -6.73
CA ASP A 18 12.40 -2.63 -7.24
C ASP A 18 12.25 -2.22 -8.71
N ARG A 19 11.28 -2.76 -9.43
CA ARG A 19 10.95 -2.28 -10.78
C ARG A 19 9.73 -1.36 -10.74
N GLU A 20 9.67 -0.45 -11.72
CA GLU A 20 8.51 0.41 -11.86
C GLU A 20 7.26 -0.42 -12.17
N PRO A 21 6.09 -0.08 -11.59
CA PRO A 21 4.85 -0.74 -11.98
C PRO A 21 4.55 -0.51 -13.46
N SER A 22 4.07 -1.54 -14.12
CA SER A 22 3.66 -1.44 -15.52
C SER A 22 2.27 -0.83 -15.62
N GLU A 23 1.85 -0.53 -16.86
CA GLU A 23 0.48 -0.08 -17.11
C GLU A 23 -0.54 -1.08 -16.59
N ARG A 24 -0.26 -2.37 -16.76
CA ARG A 24 -1.12 -3.44 -16.28
C ARG A 24 -1.18 -3.47 -14.76
N ASP A 25 -0.05 -3.22 -14.10
CA ASP A 25 0.00 -3.17 -12.63
C ASP A 25 -0.90 -2.04 -12.11
N TYR A 26 -0.78 -0.86 -12.69
CA TYR A 26 -1.61 0.27 -12.30
C TYR A 26 -3.10 0.01 -12.57
N ALA A 27 -3.41 -0.59 -13.71
CA ALA A 27 -4.79 -0.89 -14.05
C ALA A 27 -5.41 -1.87 -13.03
N HIS A 28 -4.65 -2.86 -12.62
CA HIS A 28 -5.10 -3.82 -11.61
C HIS A 28 -5.32 -3.15 -10.25
N MET A 29 -4.38 -2.28 -9.85
CA MET A 29 -4.52 -1.54 -8.60
C MET A 29 -5.81 -0.73 -8.59
N ILE A 30 -6.08 0.00 -9.67
CA ILE A 30 -7.27 0.83 -9.80
C ILE A 30 -8.53 -0.04 -9.74
N GLU A 31 -8.53 -1.17 -10.42
CA GLU A 31 -9.66 -2.08 -10.42
C GLU A 31 -10.00 -2.53 -9.00
N VAL A 32 -9.00 -2.95 -8.22
CA VAL A 32 -9.22 -3.40 -6.85
C VAL A 32 -9.66 -2.24 -5.96
N ILE A 33 -9.04 -1.06 -6.12
CA ILE A 33 -9.44 0.13 -5.37
C ILE A 33 -10.90 0.46 -5.60
N GLU A 34 -11.35 0.42 -6.85
CA GLU A 34 -12.74 0.75 -7.16
C GLU A 34 -13.72 -0.27 -6.59
N GLN A 35 -13.31 -1.52 -6.45
CA GLN A 35 -14.14 -2.52 -5.78
C GLN A 35 -14.39 -2.17 -4.31
N HIS A 36 -13.44 -1.48 -3.67
CA HIS A 36 -13.56 -1.08 -2.26
C HIS A 36 -14.28 0.26 -2.07
N LYS A 37 -14.50 1.00 -3.13
CA LYS A 37 -15.26 2.27 -3.11
C LYS A 37 -14.72 3.26 -2.08
N MET A 38 -13.40 3.36 -1.98
CA MET A 38 -12.75 4.24 -1.03
C MET A 38 -12.54 5.63 -1.59
N SER A 39 -12.66 6.65 -0.74
CA SER A 39 -12.26 8.00 -1.10
C SER A 39 -10.74 8.09 -1.19
N LEU A 40 -10.24 9.13 -1.85
CA LEU A 40 -8.80 9.34 -1.95
C LEU A 40 -8.17 9.50 -0.57
N LYS A 41 -8.86 10.17 0.34
CA LYS A 41 -8.37 10.38 1.70
C LYS A 41 -8.31 9.08 2.50
N GLU A 42 -9.35 8.27 2.42
CA GLU A 42 -9.37 6.97 3.07
C GLU A 42 -8.25 6.08 2.55
N LEU A 43 -8.04 6.11 1.24
CA LEU A 43 -7.03 5.31 0.58
C LEU A 43 -5.63 5.74 1.03
N GLU A 44 -5.38 7.03 1.16
CA GLU A 44 -4.10 7.54 1.62
C GLU A 44 -3.81 7.10 3.06
N TRP A 45 -4.80 7.18 3.96
CA TRP A 45 -4.60 6.75 5.33
C TRP A 45 -4.43 5.23 5.43
N MET A 46 -5.14 4.47 4.59
CA MET A 46 -4.90 3.03 4.51
C MET A 46 -3.45 2.75 4.13
N LEU A 47 -2.93 3.43 3.12
CA LEU A 47 -1.55 3.28 2.71
C LEU A 47 -0.59 3.59 3.85
N ARG A 48 -0.79 4.72 4.52
CA ARG A 48 0.12 5.21 5.55
C ARG A 48 0.11 4.37 6.82
N LEU A 49 -1.04 3.82 7.19
CA LEU A 49 -1.20 3.13 8.46
C LEU A 49 -1.16 1.62 8.33
N GLU A 50 -1.77 1.08 7.29
CA GLU A 50 -1.96 -0.36 7.18
C GLU A 50 -0.88 -1.04 6.34
N LEU A 51 -0.42 -0.42 5.29
CA LEU A 51 0.45 -1.06 4.30
C LEU A 51 1.90 -0.61 4.38
N ALA A 52 2.15 0.70 4.38
CA ALA A 52 3.52 1.23 4.32
C ALA A 52 4.40 0.79 5.49
N PRO A 53 3.91 0.70 6.75
CA PRO A 53 4.77 0.25 7.83
C PRO A 53 5.36 -1.13 7.64
N VAL A 54 4.59 -2.03 7.04
CA VAL A 54 5.07 -3.38 6.73
C VAL A 54 5.99 -3.36 5.52
N MET A 55 5.55 -2.72 4.45
CA MET A 55 6.31 -2.72 3.18
C MET A 55 7.63 -1.98 3.28
N SER A 56 7.67 -0.87 4.02
CA SER A 56 8.91 -0.12 4.17
C SER A 56 9.98 -0.92 4.93
N ARG A 57 9.57 -1.72 5.91
CA ARG A 57 10.52 -2.59 6.61
C ARG A 57 11.09 -3.65 5.69
N HIS A 58 10.29 -4.18 4.79
CA HIS A 58 10.77 -5.13 3.78
C HIS A 58 11.77 -4.48 2.85
N GLN A 59 11.47 -3.29 2.38
CA GLN A 59 12.32 -2.57 1.44
C GLN A 59 13.68 -2.22 2.04
N LEU A 60 13.71 -1.97 3.36
CA LEU A 60 14.93 -1.67 4.07
C LEU A 60 15.71 -2.93 4.44
N SER A 61 15.10 -4.10 4.40
CA SER A 61 15.81 -5.33 4.64
C SER A 61 16.67 -5.63 3.40
N VAL A 62 17.81 -6.27 3.64
CA VAL A 62 18.83 -6.49 2.62
C VAL A 62 18.40 -7.48 1.54
N ALA A 63 17.22 -7.97 1.62
CA ALA A 63 16.72 -8.86 0.62
C ALA A 63 16.47 -8.09 -0.66
N SER A 64 17.54 -7.73 -1.32
CA SER A 64 17.52 -7.12 -2.63
C SER A 64 16.83 -7.99 -3.68
N GLU A 65 16.34 -9.13 -3.29
CA GLU A 65 15.70 -10.08 -4.19
C GLU A 65 14.18 -9.98 -4.19
N TRP A 66 13.69 -8.80 -4.01
CA TRP A 66 12.28 -8.49 -3.97
C TRP A 66 11.66 -8.52 -5.35
N ARG A 67 11.77 -9.62 -6.03
CA ARG A 67 11.17 -9.77 -7.35
C ARG A 67 9.78 -10.38 -7.27
N LYS A 68 9.56 -11.13 -6.21
CA LYS A 68 8.26 -11.72 -5.92
C LYS A 68 8.04 -11.62 -4.42
N PHE A 69 6.86 -11.17 -4.04
CA PHE A 69 6.44 -11.28 -2.66
C PHE A 69 5.99 -12.70 -2.43
N ASP A 70 6.39 -13.27 -1.31
CA ASP A 70 5.74 -14.46 -0.80
C ASP A 70 4.41 -13.98 -0.22
N ASP A 71 3.33 -14.13 -0.96
CA ASP A 71 2.03 -13.59 -0.58
C ASP A 71 1.56 -14.10 0.77
N TYR A 72 1.87 -15.34 1.09
CA TYR A 72 1.48 -15.92 2.38
C TYR A 72 2.19 -15.23 3.55
N LYS A 73 3.52 -15.10 3.44
CA LYS A 73 4.29 -14.44 4.48
C LYS A 73 3.95 -12.96 4.60
N LEU A 74 3.79 -12.30 3.48
CA LEU A 74 3.43 -10.89 3.45
C LEU A 74 2.07 -10.67 4.10
N MET A 75 1.08 -11.48 3.75
CA MET A 75 -0.25 -11.38 4.33
C MET A 75 -0.19 -11.58 5.85
N LYS A 76 0.58 -12.55 6.31
CA LYS A 76 0.74 -12.81 7.73
C LYS A 76 1.31 -11.60 8.47
N GLN A 77 2.31 -10.94 7.89
CA GLN A 77 2.90 -9.74 8.48
C GLN A 77 1.93 -8.57 8.47
N LEU A 78 1.17 -8.41 7.40
CA LEU A 78 0.15 -7.36 7.30
C LEU A 78 -0.94 -7.56 8.35
N VAL A 79 -1.41 -8.78 8.51
CA VAL A 79 -2.42 -9.10 9.51
C VAL A 79 -1.90 -8.80 10.91
N ASN A 80 -0.70 -9.26 11.23
CA ASN A 80 -0.12 -9.02 12.55
C ASN A 80 0.04 -7.55 12.85
N HIS A 81 0.54 -6.77 11.89
CA HIS A 81 0.69 -5.34 12.06
C HIS A 81 -0.67 -4.68 12.32
N ASN A 82 -1.67 -5.02 11.53
CA ASN A 82 -2.96 -4.34 11.61
C ASN A 82 -3.74 -4.74 12.86
N LEU A 83 -3.56 -5.94 13.37
CA LEU A 83 -4.14 -6.35 14.64
C LEU A 83 -3.59 -5.54 15.82
N LYS A 84 -2.35 -5.09 15.71
CA LYS A 84 -1.67 -4.30 16.75
C LYS A 84 -1.81 -2.79 16.55
N LEU A 85 -2.47 -2.38 15.48
CA LEU A 85 -2.57 -0.97 15.11
C LEU A 85 -3.69 -0.29 15.90
N LYS A 86 -3.42 0.03 17.16
CA LYS A 86 -4.38 0.63 18.08
C LYS A 86 -3.71 1.67 18.95
N GLY A 87 -4.47 2.64 19.43
CA GLY A 87 -4.01 3.62 20.38
C GLY A 87 -2.80 4.39 19.93
N TRP A 88 -1.79 4.47 20.79
CA TRP A 88 -0.59 5.25 20.49
C TRP A 88 0.25 4.66 19.36
N ARG A 89 0.15 3.36 19.10
CA ARG A 89 0.84 2.76 17.97
C ARG A 89 0.32 3.33 16.66
N ARG A 90 -0.99 3.49 16.56
CA ARG A 90 -1.61 4.10 15.38
C ARG A 90 -1.15 5.53 15.23
N LYS A 91 -1.08 6.28 16.32
CA LYS A 91 -0.60 7.67 16.30
C LYS A 91 0.85 7.75 15.89
N SER A 92 1.69 6.85 16.40
CA SER A 92 3.11 6.81 16.04
C SER A 92 3.30 6.54 14.56
N TRP A 93 2.58 5.58 14.01
CA TRP A 93 2.69 5.28 12.58
C TRP A 93 2.17 6.42 11.72
N ALA A 94 1.11 7.11 12.16
CA ALA A 94 0.62 8.28 11.46
C ALA A 94 1.67 9.39 11.45
N LEU A 95 2.35 9.61 12.57
CA LEU A 95 3.40 10.62 12.69
C LEU A 95 4.59 10.31 11.77
N PHE A 96 4.99 9.03 11.67
CA PHE A 96 6.12 8.62 10.84
C PHE A 96 5.72 8.27 9.42
N SER A 97 4.46 8.47 9.04
CA SER A 97 3.97 8.04 7.72
C SER A 97 4.66 8.76 6.56
N GLY A 98 5.12 10.00 6.76
CA GLY A 98 5.88 10.71 5.73
C GLY A 98 7.18 9.99 5.42
N LEU A 99 7.82 9.39 6.44
CA LEU A 99 9.06 8.66 6.26
C LEU A 99 8.82 7.29 5.63
N THR A 100 7.81 6.56 6.10
CA THR A 100 7.54 5.21 5.59
C THR A 100 7.04 5.21 4.15
N THR A 101 6.42 6.30 3.70
CA THR A 101 5.90 6.39 2.33
C THR A 101 6.85 7.12 1.38
N MET A 102 7.97 7.64 1.89
CA MET A 102 8.87 8.47 1.09
C MET A 102 9.37 7.77 -0.17
N MET A 103 9.72 6.50 -0.08
CA MET A 103 10.29 5.75 -1.19
C MET A 103 9.29 5.44 -2.30
N VAL A 104 8.00 5.45 -1.97
CA VAL A 104 6.97 5.15 -2.97
C VAL A 104 6.14 6.38 -3.34
N ARG A 105 6.52 7.56 -2.85
CA ARG A 105 5.73 8.77 -3.07
C ARG A 105 5.51 9.07 -4.55
N HIS A 106 6.53 8.88 -5.36
CA HIS A 106 6.45 9.10 -6.80
C HIS A 106 5.41 8.15 -7.43
N ARG A 107 5.50 6.88 -7.11
CA ARG A 107 4.58 5.87 -7.64
C ARG A 107 3.17 6.07 -7.10
N TRP A 108 3.06 6.45 -5.84
CA TRP A 108 1.77 6.75 -5.24
C TRP A 108 1.10 7.93 -5.93
N THR A 109 1.87 8.98 -6.22
CA THR A 109 1.34 10.15 -6.93
C THR A 109 0.84 9.75 -8.32
N GLU A 110 1.60 8.92 -9.02
CA GLU A 110 1.21 8.42 -10.33
C GLU A 110 -0.10 7.63 -10.24
N LEU A 111 -0.21 6.75 -9.25
CA LEU A 111 -1.42 5.96 -9.05
C LEU A 111 -2.62 6.86 -8.76
N MET A 112 -2.45 7.88 -7.92
CA MET A 112 -3.54 8.79 -7.58
C MET A 112 -3.99 9.60 -8.79
N GLN A 113 -3.06 10.05 -9.63
CA GLN A 113 -3.42 10.77 -10.84
C GLN A 113 -4.22 9.88 -11.80
N ARG A 114 -3.78 8.64 -11.98
CA ARG A 114 -4.49 7.68 -12.83
C ARG A 114 -5.88 7.37 -12.29
N LEU A 115 -6.00 7.25 -10.97
CA LEU A 115 -7.28 7.00 -10.33
C LEU A 115 -8.23 8.18 -10.53
N MET A 116 -7.74 9.40 -10.37
CA MET A 116 -8.55 10.58 -10.57
C MET A 116 -9.05 10.69 -12.01
N VAL A 117 -8.19 10.40 -12.97
CA VAL A 117 -8.58 10.37 -14.39
C VAL A 117 -9.66 9.31 -14.61
N ALA A 118 -9.49 8.13 -14.05
CA ALA A 118 -10.44 7.03 -14.17
C ALA A 118 -11.81 7.40 -13.58
N ARG A 119 -11.81 8.21 -12.53
CA ARG A 119 -13.05 8.67 -11.91
C ARG A 119 -13.64 9.92 -12.54
N GLY A 120 -12.96 10.48 -13.53
CA GLY A 120 -13.43 11.68 -14.21
C GLY A 120 -13.28 12.96 -13.39
N GLU A 121 -12.37 12.98 -12.44
CA GLU A 121 -12.17 14.13 -11.55
C GLU A 121 -11.08 15.09 -12.04
N VAL A 122 -10.46 14.78 -13.15
CA VAL A 122 -9.42 15.63 -13.74
C VAL A 122 -9.76 15.94 -15.18
#